data_4fc45679f0bdeec8e10b035142d02014
#
_entry.id   4fc45679f0bdeec8e10b035142d02014
#
_cell.length_a   1.000
_cell.length_b   1.000
_cell.length_c   1.000
_cell.angle_alpha   90.00
_cell.angle_beta   90.00
_cell.angle_gamma   90.00
#
_symmetry.space_group_name_H-M   'P 1'
#
loop_
_entity.id
_entity.type
_entity.pdbx_description
1 polymer ?
#
loop_
_entity_poly.entity_id
_entity_poly.type
_entity_poly.pdbx_seq_one_letter_code
_entity_poly.pdbx_strand_id
1 'polypeptide(L)'
;EALRVGERSLDSDTTLTSLRLYALAQTGQLGGKLFEYPLVGGSASMNLMDKNVHLLLLDAKALSKQMKSAKFRRDDQLCSLLLDRKLDDFAVMLLKTYKVNASLPKHYKEALYLYTHTRSHPVVTMSDNVMDADFEDFEKLVPTTESAVRDAYGNTYWYYYKYKH
;
A
#
# COMPACT_ATOMS: atom_id res chain seq x y z
N GLU A 1 6.51 -14.39 11.05
CA GLU A 1 5.30 -14.86 11.80
C GLU A 1 4.15 -13.86 11.68
N ALA A 2 4.32 -12.57 11.99
CA ALA A 2 3.27 -11.55 11.89
C ALA A 2 2.57 -11.46 10.51
N LEU A 3 3.28 -11.74 9.42
CA LEU A 3 2.70 -11.74 8.08
C LEU A 3 1.88 -13.02 7.77
N ARG A 4 2.06 -14.08 8.53
CA ARG A 4 1.31 -15.33 8.37
C ARG A 4 0.06 -15.41 9.24
N VAL A 5 0.03 -14.67 10.34
CA VAL A 5 -1.11 -14.63 11.23
C VAL A 5 -2.30 -14.00 10.53
N GLY A 6 -3.39 -14.75 10.38
CA GLY A 6 -4.60 -14.28 9.72
C GLY A 6 -4.44 -13.96 8.24
N GLU A 7 -3.46 -14.54 7.53
CA GLU A 7 -3.23 -14.29 6.10
C GLU A 7 -4.48 -14.56 5.24
N ARG A 8 -5.29 -15.55 5.66
CA ARG A 8 -6.55 -15.92 5.01
C ARG A 8 -7.79 -15.37 5.69
N SER A 9 -7.63 -14.64 6.80
CA SER A 9 -8.74 -14.02 7.49
C SER A 9 -9.00 -12.63 6.91
N LEU A 10 -10.27 -12.32 6.69
CA LEU A 10 -10.71 -10.97 6.34
C LEU A 10 -10.77 -10.05 7.57
N ASP A 11 -10.70 -10.64 8.76
CA ASP A 11 -10.69 -9.88 10.01
C ASP A 11 -9.30 -9.30 10.27
N SER A 12 -9.26 -8.03 10.50
CA SER A 12 -8.05 -7.31 10.90
C SER A 12 -8.43 -6.21 11.88
N ASP A 13 -7.55 -5.97 12.83
CA ASP A 13 -7.62 -4.82 13.73
C ASP A 13 -6.43 -3.87 13.50
N THR A 14 -6.45 -2.72 14.16
CA THR A 14 -5.38 -1.72 14.04
C THR A 14 -4.04 -2.25 14.54
N THR A 15 -4.04 -3.13 15.56
CA THR A 15 -2.83 -3.72 16.14
C THR A 15 -2.18 -4.68 15.14
N LEU A 16 -2.96 -5.60 14.57
CA LEU A 16 -2.48 -6.55 13.57
C LEU A 16 -2.01 -5.83 12.30
N THR A 17 -2.75 -4.80 11.88
CA THR A 17 -2.35 -3.94 10.76
C THR A 17 -0.99 -3.30 11.03
N SER A 18 -0.79 -2.68 12.20
CA SER A 18 0.48 -2.05 12.57
C SER A 18 1.64 -3.06 12.65
N LEU A 19 1.40 -4.28 13.16
CA LEU A 19 2.41 -5.34 13.19
C LEU A 19 2.81 -5.81 11.78
N ARG A 20 1.85 -5.93 10.86
CA ARG A 20 2.11 -6.25 9.46
C ARG A 20 2.91 -5.15 8.77
N LEU A 21 2.52 -3.90 8.97
CA LEU A 21 3.24 -2.73 8.44
C LEU A 21 4.69 -2.71 8.94
N TYR A 22 4.89 -2.97 10.23
CA TYR A 22 6.23 -3.09 10.80
C TYR A 22 7.04 -4.21 10.13
N ALA A 23 6.49 -5.40 9.98
CA ALA A 23 7.17 -6.54 9.36
C ALA A 23 7.51 -6.27 7.88
N LEU A 24 6.61 -5.63 7.12
CA LEU A 24 6.85 -5.21 5.75
C LEU A 24 7.92 -4.13 5.66
N ALA A 25 7.92 -3.18 6.59
CA ALA A 25 8.96 -2.16 6.68
C ALA A 25 10.34 -2.77 6.94
N GLN A 26 10.43 -3.72 7.88
CA GLN A 26 11.66 -4.43 8.23
C GLN A 26 12.25 -5.19 7.03
N THR A 27 11.40 -5.76 6.19
CA THR A 27 11.82 -6.51 5.00
C THR A 27 11.96 -5.64 3.75
N GLY A 28 11.68 -4.34 3.83
CA GLY A 28 11.71 -3.41 2.70
C GLY A 28 10.63 -3.69 1.64
N GLN A 29 9.52 -4.31 2.04
CA GLN A 29 8.44 -4.77 1.15
C GLN A 29 7.16 -3.92 1.22
N LEU A 30 7.18 -2.76 1.91
CA LEU A 30 6.01 -1.89 2.03
C LEU A 30 5.36 -1.58 0.69
N GLY A 31 6.09 -0.99 -0.25
CA GLY A 31 5.55 -0.60 -1.55
C GLY A 31 5.14 -1.77 -2.46
N GLY A 32 5.61 -3.00 -2.15
CA GLY A 32 5.32 -4.19 -2.94
C GLY A 32 4.19 -5.06 -2.41
N LYS A 33 3.95 -5.05 -1.09
CA LYS A 33 3.05 -6.01 -0.43
C LYS A 33 2.04 -5.38 0.54
N LEU A 34 1.99 -4.07 0.67
CA LEU A 34 1.13 -3.40 1.64
C LEU A 34 -0.34 -3.82 1.49
N PHE A 35 -0.85 -3.81 0.26
CA PHE A 35 -2.26 -4.10 -0.03
C PHE A 35 -2.56 -5.58 -0.29
N GLU A 36 -1.60 -6.48 -0.05
CA GLU A 36 -1.85 -7.94 -0.05
C GLU A 36 -2.53 -8.42 1.24
N TYR A 37 -2.64 -7.55 2.25
CA TYR A 37 -3.24 -7.86 3.54
C TYR A 37 -4.47 -6.98 3.81
N PRO A 38 -5.46 -7.49 4.57
CA PRO A 38 -6.52 -6.66 5.08
C PRO A 38 -5.96 -5.55 5.99
N LEU A 39 -6.31 -4.30 5.68
CA LEU A 39 -5.82 -3.11 6.36
C LEU A 39 -6.97 -2.35 7.02
N VAL A 40 -6.74 -1.86 8.23
CA VAL A 40 -7.69 -1.05 9.01
C VAL A 40 -6.96 0.15 9.59
N GLY A 41 -7.61 1.30 9.62
CA GLY A 41 -7.11 2.51 10.30
C GLY A 41 -6.35 3.50 9.42
N GLY A 42 -6.29 3.27 8.10
CA GLY A 42 -5.65 4.21 7.16
C GLY A 42 -4.18 4.51 7.53
N SER A 43 -3.73 5.74 7.27
CA SER A 43 -2.35 6.16 7.58
C SER A 43 -2.05 6.21 9.10
N ALA A 44 -3.07 6.30 9.95
CA ALA A 44 -2.87 6.24 11.41
C ALA A 44 -2.23 4.92 11.86
N SER A 45 -2.48 3.81 11.14
CA SER A 45 -1.86 2.51 11.41
C SER A 45 -0.35 2.48 11.14
N MET A 46 0.19 3.44 10.39
CA MET A 46 1.62 3.60 10.18
C MET A 46 2.34 4.16 11.41
N ASN A 47 1.60 4.64 12.42
CA ASN A 47 2.19 5.14 13.65
C ASN A 47 2.69 3.98 14.55
N LEU A 48 3.86 3.46 14.21
CA LEU A 48 4.53 2.37 14.93
C LEU A 48 4.99 2.77 16.36
N MET A 49 4.79 4.02 16.74
CA MET A 49 5.04 4.52 18.10
C MET A 49 3.80 4.43 19.00
N ASP A 50 2.68 3.90 18.51
CA ASP A 50 1.53 3.59 19.35
C ASP A 50 1.95 2.67 20.51
N LYS A 51 1.53 3.02 21.72
CA LYS A 51 1.92 2.31 22.96
C LYS A 51 1.57 0.82 22.90
N ASN A 52 0.47 0.47 22.27
CA ASN A 52 0.02 -0.92 22.19
C ASN A 52 0.91 -1.75 21.26
N VAL A 53 1.37 -1.17 20.16
CA VAL A 53 2.29 -1.82 19.22
C VAL A 53 3.70 -1.90 19.83
N HIS A 54 4.15 -0.86 20.52
CA HIS A 54 5.46 -0.80 21.15
C HIS A 54 5.66 -1.88 22.23
N LEU A 55 4.60 -2.23 22.97
CA LEU A 55 4.63 -3.31 23.98
C LEU A 55 4.79 -4.71 23.36
N LEU A 56 4.37 -4.89 22.11
CA LEU A 56 4.47 -6.17 21.40
C LEU A 56 5.81 -6.33 20.66
N LEU A 57 6.56 -5.24 20.47
CA LEU A 57 7.83 -5.25 19.75
C LEU A 57 8.98 -5.39 20.76
N LEU A 58 9.61 -6.56 20.76
CA LEU A 58 10.68 -6.93 21.70
C LEU A 58 11.98 -6.13 21.53
N ASP A 59 12.19 -5.41 20.40
CA ASP A 59 13.40 -4.65 20.12
C ASP A 59 13.12 -3.21 19.64
N ALA A 60 12.79 -2.35 20.60
CA ALA A 60 12.57 -0.93 20.36
C ALA A 60 13.81 -0.19 19.82
N LYS A 61 15.02 -0.67 20.08
CA LYS A 61 16.28 -0.04 19.60
C LYS A 61 16.51 -0.32 18.12
N ALA A 62 16.30 -1.57 17.68
CA ALA A 62 16.38 -1.94 16.26
C ALA A 62 15.33 -1.22 15.45
N LEU A 63 14.08 -1.13 15.94
CA LEU A 63 13.02 -0.36 15.33
C LEU A 63 13.41 1.12 15.16
N SER A 64 13.86 1.76 16.22
CA SER A 64 14.28 3.18 16.19
C SER A 64 15.40 3.45 15.18
N LYS A 65 16.37 2.54 15.05
CA LYS A 65 17.45 2.65 14.06
C LYS A 65 16.91 2.56 12.63
N GLN A 66 16.01 1.65 12.37
CA GLN A 66 15.45 1.42 11.03
C GLN A 66 14.52 2.56 10.60
N MET A 67 13.69 3.09 11.48
CA MET A 67 12.85 4.26 11.23
C MET A 67 13.64 5.51 10.84
N LYS A 68 14.92 5.57 11.18
CA LYS A 68 15.82 6.65 10.76
C LYS A 68 16.37 6.48 9.35
N SER A 69 16.23 5.31 8.72
CA SER A 69 16.72 5.11 7.37
C SER A 69 15.97 5.97 6.35
N ALA A 70 16.70 6.53 5.39
CA ALA A 70 16.08 7.37 4.35
C ALA A 70 15.08 6.59 3.47
N LYS A 71 15.38 5.29 3.22
CA LYS A 71 14.49 4.41 2.46
C LYS A 71 13.17 4.17 3.21
N PHE A 72 13.26 3.82 4.51
CA PHE A 72 12.07 3.60 5.33
C PHE A 72 11.18 4.85 5.35
N ARG A 73 11.75 6.03 5.61
CA ARG A 73 10.97 7.28 5.66
C ARG A 73 10.27 7.62 4.34
N ARG A 74 10.90 7.31 3.21
CA ARG A 74 10.28 7.52 1.88
C ARG A 74 9.10 6.60 1.65
N ASP A 75 9.30 5.29 1.92
CA ASP A 75 8.25 4.30 1.74
C ASP A 75 7.10 4.51 2.74
N ASP A 76 7.42 4.89 3.98
CA ASP A 76 6.44 5.25 5.00
C ASP A 76 5.54 6.42 4.55
N GLN A 77 6.14 7.49 4.04
CA GLN A 77 5.39 8.65 3.55
C GLN A 77 4.55 8.31 2.29
N LEU A 78 5.11 7.59 1.32
CA LEU A 78 4.39 7.17 0.13
C LEU A 78 3.22 6.24 0.47
N CYS A 79 3.44 5.26 1.34
CA CYS A 79 2.40 4.35 1.79
C CYS A 79 1.31 5.06 2.60
N SER A 80 1.68 6.03 3.44
CA SER A 80 0.70 6.87 4.17
C SER A 80 -0.22 7.62 3.22
N LEU A 81 0.34 8.21 2.15
CA LEU A 81 -0.45 8.89 1.12
C LEU A 81 -1.39 7.94 0.37
N LEU A 82 -0.93 6.72 0.09
CA LEU A 82 -1.78 5.69 -0.53
C LEU A 82 -2.90 5.22 0.39
N LEU A 83 -2.62 5.01 1.68
CA LEU A 83 -3.63 4.64 2.67
C LEU A 83 -4.69 5.72 2.84
N ASP A 84 -4.32 6.99 2.72
CA ASP A 84 -5.22 8.13 2.74
C ASP A 84 -5.82 8.48 1.36
N ARG A 85 -5.50 7.70 0.32
CA ARG A 85 -5.97 7.90 -1.08
C ARG A 85 -5.59 9.25 -1.69
N LYS A 86 -4.52 9.86 -1.23
CA LYS A 86 -4.00 11.15 -1.73
C LYS A 86 -3.13 10.93 -2.96
N LEU A 87 -3.75 10.54 -4.09
CA LEU A 87 -3.04 10.16 -5.32
C LEU A 87 -2.21 11.30 -5.91
N ASP A 88 -2.69 12.55 -5.83
CA ASP A 88 -1.96 13.70 -6.38
C ASP A 88 -0.67 13.96 -5.60
N ASP A 89 -0.75 13.98 -4.27
CA ASP A 89 0.42 14.13 -3.39
C ASP A 89 1.38 12.95 -3.54
N PHE A 90 0.83 11.74 -3.68
CA PHE A 90 1.60 10.53 -3.93
C PHE A 90 2.39 10.64 -5.24
N ALA A 91 1.76 11.04 -6.36
CA ALA A 91 2.42 11.17 -7.64
C ALA A 91 3.57 12.18 -7.59
N VAL A 92 3.33 13.35 -7.00
CA VAL A 92 4.37 14.39 -6.82
C VAL A 92 5.52 13.89 -5.95
N MET A 93 5.23 13.19 -4.86
CA MET A 93 6.27 12.67 -3.98
C MET A 93 7.04 11.51 -4.60
N LEU A 94 6.34 10.63 -5.33
CA LEU A 94 6.96 9.51 -6.03
C LEU A 94 8.03 10.00 -7.02
N LEU A 95 7.73 11.02 -7.82
CA LEU A 95 8.67 11.60 -8.78
C LEU A 95 9.93 12.18 -8.13
N LYS A 96 9.83 12.65 -6.88
CA LYS A 96 10.99 13.17 -6.12
C LYS A 96 11.86 12.06 -5.53
N THR A 97 11.32 10.86 -5.37
CA THR A 97 11.95 9.80 -4.57
C THR A 97 12.32 8.57 -5.37
N TYR A 98 11.61 8.29 -6.45
CA TYR A 98 11.79 7.12 -7.29
C TYR A 98 11.87 7.49 -8.79
N LYS A 99 12.60 6.67 -9.54
CA LYS A 99 12.51 6.68 -11.00
C LYS A 99 11.31 5.83 -11.43
N VAL A 100 10.47 6.38 -12.29
CA VAL A 100 9.34 5.64 -12.86
C VAL A 100 9.85 4.70 -13.95
N ASN A 101 10.01 3.43 -13.60
CA ASN A 101 10.48 2.38 -14.50
C ASN A 101 9.93 1.01 -14.04
N ALA A 102 10.33 -0.05 -14.76
CA ALA A 102 9.89 -1.42 -14.48
C ALA A 102 10.22 -1.94 -13.07
N SER A 103 11.24 -1.36 -12.39
CA SER A 103 11.63 -1.77 -11.03
C SER A 103 10.81 -1.12 -9.91
N LEU A 104 9.86 -0.24 -10.25
CA LEU A 104 8.99 0.38 -9.26
C LEU A 104 8.18 -0.69 -8.51
N PRO A 105 8.02 -0.58 -7.17
CA PRO A 105 7.21 -1.51 -6.40
C PRO A 105 5.78 -1.67 -6.94
N LYS A 106 5.21 -2.86 -6.84
CA LYS A 106 3.90 -3.25 -7.41
C LYS A 106 2.83 -2.21 -7.13
N HIS A 107 2.59 -1.89 -5.85
CA HIS A 107 1.50 -1.00 -5.47
C HIS A 107 1.73 0.47 -5.85
N TYR A 108 3.00 0.89 -6.01
CA TYR A 108 3.29 2.22 -6.54
C TYR A 108 2.98 2.31 -8.04
N LYS A 109 3.22 1.22 -8.79
CA LYS A 109 2.79 1.13 -10.20
C LYS A 109 1.27 1.18 -10.31
N GLU A 110 0.57 0.35 -9.54
CA GLU A 110 -0.90 0.30 -9.51
C GLU A 110 -1.50 1.67 -9.18
N ALA A 111 -0.95 2.36 -8.18
CA ALA A 111 -1.41 3.69 -7.78
C ALA A 111 -1.13 4.75 -8.85
N LEU A 112 0.06 4.70 -9.46
CA LEU A 112 0.43 5.63 -10.53
C LEU A 112 -0.42 5.39 -11.78
N TYR A 113 -0.73 4.14 -12.08
CA TYR A 113 -1.61 3.77 -13.17
C TYR A 113 -3.02 4.32 -12.94
N LEU A 114 -3.59 4.09 -11.75
CA LEU A 114 -4.88 4.65 -11.37
C LEU A 114 -4.89 6.19 -11.43
N TYR A 115 -3.82 6.84 -10.94
CA TYR A 115 -3.64 8.29 -11.03
C TYR A 115 -3.70 8.77 -12.48
N THR A 116 -2.95 8.12 -13.38
CA THR A 116 -2.90 8.46 -14.81
C THR A 116 -4.29 8.40 -15.45
N HIS A 117 -5.10 7.39 -15.13
CA HIS A 117 -6.42 7.16 -15.73
C HIS A 117 -7.53 7.99 -15.08
N THR A 118 -7.34 8.46 -13.86
CA THR A 118 -8.36 9.24 -13.15
C THR A 118 -8.15 10.76 -13.25
N ARG A 119 -7.09 11.22 -13.86
CA ARG A 119 -6.77 12.65 -14.00
C ARG A 119 -6.76 13.10 -15.45
N SER A 120 -7.41 14.23 -15.71
CA SER A 120 -7.43 14.85 -17.06
C SER A 120 -6.06 15.37 -17.49
N HIS A 121 -5.24 15.81 -16.52
CA HIS A 121 -3.91 16.39 -16.78
C HIS A 121 -2.92 15.83 -15.73
N PRO A 122 -2.53 14.55 -15.85
CA PRO A 122 -1.59 13.95 -14.90
C PRO A 122 -0.18 14.56 -15.07
N VAL A 123 0.51 14.85 -13.97
CA VAL A 123 1.90 15.34 -13.98
C VAL A 123 2.91 14.28 -14.41
N VAL A 124 2.49 13.03 -14.42
CA VAL A 124 3.25 11.88 -14.90
C VAL A 124 2.28 10.85 -15.45
N THR A 125 2.67 10.19 -16.52
CA THR A 125 1.91 9.10 -17.12
C THR A 125 2.70 7.79 -17.01
N MET A 126 1.98 6.71 -16.83
CA MET A 126 2.51 5.36 -16.90
C MET A 126 1.63 4.56 -17.84
N SER A 127 2.26 3.88 -18.79
CA SER A 127 1.61 2.90 -19.67
C SER A 127 2.39 1.59 -19.61
N ASP A 128 1.66 0.49 -19.51
CA ASP A 128 2.20 -0.87 -19.49
C ASP A 128 1.09 -1.78 -20.00
N ASN A 129 1.33 -2.44 -21.13
CA ASN A 129 0.30 -3.25 -21.81
C ASN A 129 -0.31 -4.34 -20.92
N VAL A 130 0.46 -4.88 -19.97
CA VAL A 130 -0.05 -5.88 -19.01
C VAL A 130 -0.98 -5.22 -18.02
N MET A 131 -0.58 -4.06 -17.48
CA MET A 131 -1.40 -3.30 -16.54
C MET A 131 -2.64 -2.71 -17.23
N ASP A 132 -2.55 -2.35 -18.50
CA ASP A 132 -3.70 -1.87 -19.29
C ASP A 132 -4.78 -2.96 -19.34
N ALA A 133 -4.41 -4.19 -19.69
CA ALA A 133 -5.35 -5.32 -19.73
C ALA A 133 -5.92 -5.67 -18.35
N ASP A 134 -5.07 -5.73 -17.33
CA ASP A 134 -5.49 -6.04 -15.95
C ASP A 134 -6.44 -4.98 -15.40
N PHE A 135 -6.20 -3.70 -15.69
CA PHE A 135 -7.05 -2.62 -15.22
C PHE A 135 -8.40 -2.57 -15.94
N GLU A 136 -8.41 -2.81 -17.25
CA GLU A 136 -9.66 -2.96 -18.01
C GLU A 136 -10.52 -4.10 -17.45
N ASP A 137 -9.91 -5.23 -17.11
CA ASP A 137 -10.63 -6.36 -16.53
C ASP A 137 -11.12 -6.06 -15.10
N PHE A 138 -10.33 -5.32 -14.31
CA PHE A 138 -10.78 -4.78 -13.02
C PHE A 138 -12.02 -3.88 -13.21
N GLU A 139 -11.99 -2.93 -14.14
CA GLU A 139 -13.12 -2.02 -14.39
C GLU A 139 -14.37 -2.76 -14.86
N LYS A 140 -14.23 -3.78 -15.70
CA LYS A 140 -15.35 -4.64 -16.12
C LYS A 140 -15.97 -5.41 -14.95
N LEU A 141 -15.14 -5.77 -13.95
CA LEU A 141 -15.61 -6.53 -12.79
C LEU A 141 -16.26 -5.65 -11.71
N VAL A 142 -15.86 -4.37 -11.60
CA VAL A 142 -16.40 -3.41 -10.61
C VAL A 142 -17.93 -3.31 -10.56
N PRO A 143 -18.69 -3.35 -11.67
CA PRO A 143 -20.14 -3.31 -11.63
C PRO A 143 -20.81 -4.56 -11.06
N THR A 144 -20.07 -5.62 -10.79
CA THR A 144 -20.58 -6.88 -10.26
C THR A 144 -20.68 -6.83 -8.72
N THR A 145 -20.20 -7.82 -8.01
CA THR A 145 -20.21 -7.85 -6.54
C THR A 145 -18.82 -7.53 -5.98
N GLU A 146 -18.77 -6.85 -4.83
CA GLU A 146 -17.48 -6.61 -4.14
C GLU A 146 -16.71 -7.92 -3.87
N SER A 147 -17.41 -9.01 -3.58
CA SER A 147 -16.79 -10.32 -3.36
C SER A 147 -16.03 -10.79 -4.60
N ALA A 148 -16.62 -10.70 -5.79
CA ALA A 148 -15.98 -11.10 -7.04
C ALA A 148 -14.73 -10.24 -7.32
N VAL A 149 -14.84 -8.92 -7.10
CA VAL A 149 -13.70 -8.01 -7.26
C VAL A 149 -12.60 -8.30 -6.24
N ARG A 150 -12.97 -8.57 -4.99
CA ARG A 150 -12.01 -8.94 -3.95
C ARG A 150 -11.28 -10.25 -4.26
N ASP A 151 -12.00 -11.25 -4.73
CA ASP A 151 -11.41 -12.56 -5.03
C ASP A 151 -10.38 -12.48 -6.17
N ALA A 152 -10.59 -11.58 -7.14
CA ALA A 152 -9.69 -11.37 -8.27
C ALA A 152 -8.59 -10.33 -7.98
N TYR A 153 -8.93 -9.22 -7.32
CA TYR A 153 -8.07 -8.01 -7.20
C TYR A 153 -7.87 -7.54 -5.76
N GLY A 154 -8.29 -8.31 -4.75
CA GLY A 154 -8.21 -7.94 -3.34
C GLY A 154 -6.80 -7.66 -2.82
N ASN A 155 -5.77 -8.08 -3.55
CA ASN A 155 -4.35 -7.86 -3.27
C ASN A 155 -3.75 -6.70 -4.07
N THR A 156 -4.59 -5.79 -4.59
CA THR A 156 -4.18 -4.63 -5.37
C THR A 156 -4.54 -3.32 -4.67
N TYR A 157 -3.81 -2.25 -5.02
CA TYR A 157 -4.18 -0.92 -4.59
C TYR A 157 -5.51 -0.45 -5.21
N TRP A 158 -5.87 -0.92 -6.39
CA TRP A 158 -7.13 -0.59 -7.06
C TRP A 158 -8.34 -1.00 -6.23
N TYR A 159 -8.32 -2.23 -5.71
CA TYR A 159 -9.38 -2.72 -4.82
C TYR A 159 -9.44 -1.90 -3.53
N TYR A 160 -8.29 -1.65 -2.89
CA TYR A 160 -8.20 -0.81 -1.69
C TYR A 160 -8.79 0.58 -1.93
N TYR A 161 -8.37 1.24 -3.02
CA TYR A 161 -8.86 2.58 -3.37
C TYR A 161 -10.37 2.63 -3.58
N LYS A 162 -10.94 1.58 -4.15
CA LYS A 162 -12.38 1.54 -4.50
C LYS A 162 -13.27 1.18 -3.32
N TYR A 163 -12.88 0.24 -2.46
CA TYR A 163 -13.77 -0.40 -1.51
C TYR A 163 -13.40 -0.20 -0.03
N LYS A 164 -12.19 0.20 0.31
CA LYS A 164 -11.80 0.40 1.71
C LYS A 164 -11.98 1.87 2.09
N HIS A 165 -12.82 2.11 3.08
CA HIS A 165 -13.16 3.45 3.60
C HIS A 165 -12.61 3.64 5.00
#